data_ac4ef6b780bce244f6d43d15c697f549
#
_entry.id   ac4ef6b780bce244f6d43d15c697f549
#
_cell.length_a   1.000
_cell.length_b   1.000
_cell.length_c   1.000
_cell.angle_alpha   90.00
_cell.angle_beta   90.00
_cell.angle_gamma   90.00
#
_symmetry.space_group_name_H-M   'P 1'
#
loop_
_entity.id
_entity.type
_entity.pdbx_description
1 polymer ?
#
loop_
_entity_poly.entity_id
_entity_poly.type
_entity_poly.pdbx_seq_one_letter_code
_entity_poly.pdbx_strand_id
1 'polypeptide(L)'
;MWFLFAILSAVFAALTSILAKVGIEGVDSNLATAIRTCVVVVMAWVMVFITGAQGGISSISRKSWIFLILSGLATGASWLCYYKALQMGEASKVVPIDKLSVVITLVLAFVFLHEEFTAKSLIGCVLIGAGTLIMVI
;
A
#
# COMPACT_ATOMS: atom_id res chain seq x y z
N MET A 1 6.22 2.96 19.70
CA MET A 1 6.60 1.79 18.88
C MET A 1 5.97 1.80 17.48
N TRP A 2 4.66 2.09 17.33
CA TRP A 2 4.00 2.16 16.00
C TRP A 2 4.67 3.13 15.01
N PHE A 3 5.17 4.26 15.49
CA PHE A 3 5.83 5.29 14.67
C PHE A 3 7.10 4.79 13.98
N LEU A 4 7.93 3.99 14.68
CA LEU A 4 9.13 3.39 14.10
C LEU A 4 8.77 2.42 12.94
N PHE A 5 7.76 1.57 13.15
CA PHE A 5 7.30 0.66 12.11
C PHE A 5 6.72 1.41 10.90
N ALA A 6 6.03 2.54 11.14
CA ALA A 6 5.52 3.38 10.07
C ALA A 6 6.65 3.99 9.22
N ILE A 7 7.71 4.50 9.86
CA ILE A 7 8.89 5.02 9.16
C ILE A 7 9.60 3.92 8.36
N LEU A 8 9.83 2.76 8.95
CA LEU A 8 10.44 1.63 8.25
C LEU A 8 9.60 1.20 7.04
N SER A 9 8.28 1.14 7.20
CA SER A 9 7.37 0.87 6.09
C SER A 9 7.51 1.89 4.96
N ALA A 10 7.61 3.19 5.29
CA ALA A 10 7.80 4.23 4.29
C ALA A 10 9.13 4.10 3.53
N VAL A 11 10.22 3.75 4.24
CA VAL A 11 11.53 3.50 3.61
C VAL A 11 11.45 2.32 2.64
N PHE A 12 10.87 1.20 3.07
CA PHE A 12 10.71 0.04 2.21
C PHE A 12 9.75 0.30 1.03
N ALA A 13 8.72 1.11 1.23
CA ALA A 13 7.82 1.52 0.15
C ALA A 13 8.55 2.37 -0.90
N ALA A 14 9.45 3.27 -0.47
CA ALA A 14 10.27 4.06 -1.40
C ALA A 14 11.23 3.17 -2.19
N LEU A 15 11.94 2.26 -1.53
CA LEU A 15 12.80 1.27 -2.19
C LEU A 15 12.01 0.41 -3.18
N THR A 16 10.83 -0.05 -2.79
CA THR A 16 9.93 -0.82 -3.67
C THR A 16 9.61 -0.06 -4.94
N SER A 17 9.29 1.23 -4.85
CA SER A 17 8.92 2.05 -6.02
C SER A 17 10.08 2.18 -7.02
N ILE A 18 11.29 2.39 -6.54
CA ILE A 18 12.49 2.49 -7.38
C ILE A 18 12.86 1.13 -7.99
N LEU A 19 12.91 0.07 -7.18
CA LEU A 19 13.21 -1.27 -7.66
C LEU A 19 12.15 -1.77 -8.65
N ALA A 20 10.88 -1.45 -8.41
CA ALA A 20 9.80 -1.77 -9.34
C ALA A 20 9.96 -1.04 -10.67
N LYS A 21 10.32 0.25 -10.65
CA LYS A 21 10.53 1.02 -11.89
C LYS A 21 11.64 0.43 -12.74
N VAL A 22 12.74 0.00 -12.14
CA VAL A 22 13.83 -0.67 -12.83
C VAL A 22 13.41 -2.07 -13.32
N GLY A 23 12.74 -2.84 -12.47
CA GLY A 23 12.38 -4.24 -12.77
C GLY A 23 11.25 -4.40 -13.78
N ILE A 24 10.45 -3.35 -14.02
CA ILE A 24 9.32 -3.41 -14.97
C ILE A 24 9.73 -3.07 -16.40
N GLU A 25 10.97 -2.63 -16.60
CA GLU A 25 11.49 -2.30 -17.93
C GLU A 25 11.53 -3.53 -18.82
N GLY A 26 10.77 -3.50 -19.93
CA GLY A 26 10.67 -4.62 -20.86
C GLY A 26 9.82 -5.82 -20.38
N VAL A 27 9.16 -5.72 -19.21
CA VAL A 27 8.31 -6.77 -18.66
C VAL A 27 6.86 -6.28 -18.62
N ASP A 28 5.91 -7.16 -18.94
CA ASP A 28 4.48 -6.83 -18.77
C ASP A 28 4.15 -6.50 -17.31
N SER A 29 3.37 -5.43 -17.09
CA SER A 29 3.06 -4.93 -15.75
C SER A 29 2.32 -5.95 -14.88
N ASN A 30 1.44 -6.77 -15.47
CA ASN A 30 0.70 -7.79 -14.74
C ASN A 30 1.64 -8.93 -14.32
N LEU A 31 2.55 -9.32 -15.23
CA LEU A 31 3.56 -10.35 -14.94
C LEU A 31 4.53 -9.88 -13.85
N ALA A 32 5.01 -8.64 -13.91
CA ALA A 32 5.84 -8.05 -12.87
C ALA A 32 5.14 -8.02 -11.51
N THR A 33 3.86 -7.65 -11.50
CA THR A 33 3.02 -7.67 -10.28
C THR A 33 2.90 -9.09 -9.73
N ALA A 34 2.65 -10.09 -10.58
CA ALA A 34 2.51 -11.49 -10.16
C ALA A 34 3.80 -12.04 -9.54
N ILE A 35 4.95 -11.85 -10.21
CA ILE A 35 6.26 -12.31 -9.71
C ILE A 35 6.57 -11.69 -8.35
N ARG A 36 6.42 -10.37 -8.24
CA ARG A 36 6.62 -9.67 -6.97
C ARG A 36 5.70 -10.18 -5.86
N THR A 37 4.43 -10.42 -6.18
CA THR A 37 3.45 -10.91 -5.21
C THR A 37 3.82 -12.29 -4.70
N CYS A 38 4.32 -13.19 -5.54
CA CYS A 38 4.83 -14.49 -5.10
C CYS A 38 5.95 -14.33 -4.05
N VAL A 39 6.90 -13.43 -4.27
CA VAL A 39 7.97 -13.16 -3.29
C VAL A 39 7.38 -12.65 -1.96
N VAL A 40 6.43 -11.73 -2.02
CA VAL A 40 5.78 -11.18 -0.81
C VAL A 40 5.02 -12.28 -0.05
N VAL A 41 4.28 -13.14 -0.75
CA VAL A 41 3.55 -14.26 -0.15
C VAL A 41 4.51 -15.22 0.56
N VAL A 42 5.60 -15.62 -0.09
CA VAL A 42 6.60 -16.49 0.50
C VAL A 42 7.20 -15.85 1.75
N MET A 43 7.62 -14.58 1.66
CA MET A 43 8.20 -13.86 2.80
C MET A 43 7.21 -13.77 3.97
N ALA A 44 5.94 -13.48 3.70
CA ALA A 44 4.90 -13.41 4.73
C ALA A 44 4.70 -14.75 5.45
N TRP A 45 4.63 -15.86 4.70
CA TRP A 45 4.49 -17.20 5.29
C TRP A 45 5.72 -17.64 6.07
N VAL A 46 6.93 -17.32 5.59
CA VAL A 46 8.16 -17.56 6.37
C VAL A 46 8.09 -16.87 7.73
N MET A 47 7.63 -15.62 7.78
CA MET A 47 7.43 -14.91 9.04
C MET A 47 6.38 -15.56 9.94
N VAL A 48 5.27 -16.06 9.38
CA VAL A 48 4.26 -16.81 10.14
C VAL A 48 4.86 -18.06 10.78
N PHE A 49 5.70 -18.81 10.07
CA PHE A 49 6.36 -20.00 10.60
C PHE A 49 7.42 -19.66 11.67
N ILE A 50 8.22 -18.63 11.45
CA ILE A 50 9.24 -18.18 12.43
C ILE A 50 8.58 -17.73 13.73
N THR A 51 7.46 -17.02 13.65
CA THR A 51 6.76 -16.52 14.84
C THR A 51 5.82 -17.55 15.49
N GLY A 52 5.62 -18.70 14.87
CA GLY A 52 4.71 -19.74 15.37
C GLY A 52 3.22 -19.38 15.26
N ALA A 53 2.89 -18.36 14.43
CA ALA A 53 1.53 -17.84 14.34
C ALA A 53 0.55 -18.73 13.56
N GLN A 54 1.04 -19.79 12.90
CA GLN A 54 0.21 -20.72 12.10
C GLN A 54 -0.91 -21.38 12.93
N GLY A 55 -0.69 -21.60 14.23
CA GLY A 55 -1.71 -22.16 15.12
C GLY A 55 -2.96 -21.28 15.29
N GLY A 56 -2.83 -19.97 15.02
CA GLY A 56 -3.93 -19.01 15.12
C GLY A 56 -4.93 -19.06 13.96
N ILE A 57 -4.65 -19.79 12.87
CA ILE A 57 -5.51 -19.83 11.67
C ILE A 57 -6.92 -20.33 12.01
N SER A 58 -7.03 -21.36 12.84
CA SER A 58 -8.30 -21.95 13.25
C SER A 58 -9.14 -21.05 14.17
N SER A 59 -8.53 -20.05 14.80
CA SER A 59 -9.20 -19.12 15.71
C SER A 59 -9.68 -17.82 15.03
N ILE A 60 -9.40 -17.65 13.74
CA ILE A 60 -9.81 -16.46 12.98
C ILE A 60 -11.33 -16.47 12.79
N SER A 61 -11.99 -15.38 13.20
CA SER A 61 -13.44 -15.23 13.04
C SER A 61 -13.84 -15.16 11.56
N ARG A 62 -15.07 -15.60 11.24
CA ARG A 62 -15.62 -15.47 9.89
C ARG A 62 -15.61 -14.03 9.39
N LYS A 63 -15.90 -13.08 10.27
CA LYS A 63 -15.84 -11.65 9.96
C LYS A 63 -14.43 -11.23 9.53
N SER A 64 -13.41 -11.61 10.30
CA SER A 64 -12.02 -11.29 9.99
C SER A 64 -11.58 -11.90 8.65
N TRP A 65 -11.98 -13.14 8.36
CA TRP A 65 -11.71 -13.77 7.07
C TRP A 65 -12.25 -12.96 5.90
N ILE A 66 -13.52 -12.54 5.98
CA ILE A 66 -14.16 -11.73 4.92
C ILE A 66 -13.38 -10.44 4.69
N PHE A 67 -13.07 -9.68 5.76
CA PHE A 67 -12.38 -8.41 5.63
C PHE A 67 -10.94 -8.56 5.15
N LEU A 68 -10.22 -9.60 5.57
CA LEU A 68 -8.87 -9.90 5.08
C LEU A 68 -8.86 -10.26 3.59
N ILE A 69 -9.83 -11.05 3.13
CA ILE A 69 -9.97 -11.38 1.70
C ILE A 69 -10.29 -10.12 0.89
N LEU A 70 -11.24 -9.30 1.32
CA LEU A 70 -11.59 -8.05 0.64
C LEU A 70 -10.40 -7.07 0.61
N SER A 71 -9.65 -6.96 1.70
CA SER A 71 -8.43 -6.17 1.76
C SER A 71 -7.36 -6.69 0.79
N GLY A 72 -7.20 -8.01 0.70
CA GLY A 72 -6.28 -8.64 -0.26
C GLY A 72 -6.66 -8.34 -1.71
N LEU A 73 -7.95 -8.41 -2.05
CA LEU A 73 -8.46 -8.07 -3.38
C LEU A 73 -8.21 -6.58 -3.70
N ALA A 74 -8.48 -5.68 -2.76
CA ALA A 74 -8.21 -4.25 -2.91
C ALA A 74 -6.71 -3.97 -3.12
N THR A 75 -5.85 -4.65 -2.36
CA THR A 75 -4.38 -4.54 -2.51
C THR A 75 -3.94 -5.03 -3.88
N GLY A 76 -4.44 -6.16 -4.35
CA GLY A 76 -4.14 -6.70 -5.68
C GLY A 76 -4.54 -5.74 -6.79
N ALA A 77 -5.76 -5.21 -6.74
CA ALA A 77 -6.24 -4.20 -7.70
C ALA A 77 -5.38 -2.93 -7.68
N SER A 78 -5.03 -2.43 -6.49
CA SER A 78 -4.15 -1.28 -6.32
C SER A 78 -2.78 -1.51 -6.97
N TRP A 79 -2.16 -2.66 -6.73
CA TRP A 79 -0.85 -2.98 -7.30
C TRP A 79 -0.86 -3.14 -8.82
N LEU A 80 -1.89 -3.76 -9.38
CA LEU A 80 -2.05 -3.86 -10.84
C LEU A 80 -2.12 -2.47 -11.48
N CYS A 81 -2.92 -1.56 -10.90
CA CYS A 81 -3.00 -0.17 -11.36
C CYS A 81 -1.68 0.58 -11.18
N TYR A 82 -1.03 0.44 -10.01
CA TYR A 82 0.21 1.12 -9.69
C TYR A 82 1.36 0.70 -10.62
N TYR A 83 1.53 -0.59 -10.87
CA TYR A 83 2.56 -1.09 -11.78
C TYR A 83 2.31 -0.67 -13.23
N LYS A 84 1.05 -0.65 -13.65
CA LYS A 84 0.69 -0.11 -14.97
C LYS A 84 1.01 1.38 -15.07
N ALA A 85 0.73 2.15 -14.04
CA ALA A 85 1.08 3.56 -13.99
C ALA A 85 2.61 3.78 -14.03
N LEU A 86 3.39 2.99 -13.26
CA LEU A 86 4.85 3.06 -13.29
C LEU A 86 5.44 2.68 -14.65
N GLN A 87 4.81 1.76 -15.37
CA GLN A 87 5.24 1.39 -16.72
C GLN A 87 5.03 2.54 -17.70
N MET A 88 3.95 3.29 -17.59
CA MET A 88 3.57 4.36 -18.49
C MET A 88 4.13 5.73 -18.11
N GLY A 89 4.42 5.96 -16.84
CA GLY A 89 4.81 7.25 -16.29
C GLY A 89 6.14 7.26 -15.54
N GLU A 90 6.60 8.44 -15.21
CA GLU A 90 7.78 8.64 -14.38
C GLU A 90 7.47 8.34 -12.91
N ALA A 91 8.38 7.64 -12.21
CA ALA A 91 8.20 7.32 -10.80
C ALA A 91 8.02 8.58 -9.93
N SER A 92 8.70 9.67 -10.29
CA SER A 92 8.60 10.97 -9.60
C SER A 92 7.20 11.58 -9.62
N LYS A 93 6.37 11.23 -10.63
CA LYS A 93 4.98 11.68 -10.76
C LYS A 93 3.98 10.64 -10.25
N VAL A 94 4.21 9.36 -10.54
CA VAL A 94 3.31 8.27 -10.15
C VAL A 94 3.27 8.08 -8.63
N VAL A 95 4.45 8.09 -7.97
CA VAL A 95 4.53 7.86 -6.52
C VAL A 95 3.77 8.92 -5.71
N PRO A 96 3.89 10.23 -5.98
CA PRO A 96 3.09 11.24 -5.29
C PRO A 96 1.59 11.06 -5.47
N ILE A 97 1.12 10.72 -6.68
CA ILE A 97 -0.31 10.46 -6.94
C ILE A 97 -0.81 9.29 -6.10
N ASP A 98 -0.04 8.22 -6.01
CA ASP A 98 -0.38 7.06 -5.15
C ASP A 98 -0.57 7.49 -3.68
N LYS A 99 0.18 8.49 -3.21
CA LYS A 99 0.05 9.03 -1.85
C LYS A 99 -1.24 9.81 -1.59
N LEU A 100 -2.03 10.15 -2.60
CA LEU A 100 -3.41 10.62 -2.41
C LEU A 100 -4.28 9.58 -1.69
N SER A 101 -3.89 8.32 -1.70
CA SER A 101 -4.50 7.28 -0.88
C SER A 101 -4.55 7.63 0.61
N VAL A 102 -3.58 8.40 1.12
CA VAL A 102 -3.57 8.90 2.51
C VAL A 102 -4.78 9.79 2.78
N VAL A 103 -5.08 10.72 1.87
CA VAL A 103 -6.24 11.62 1.97
C VAL A 103 -7.53 10.82 1.94
N ILE A 104 -7.65 9.87 1.00
CA ILE A 104 -8.81 9.00 0.88
C ILE A 104 -8.98 8.15 2.14
N THR A 105 -7.89 7.59 2.67
CA THR A 105 -7.92 6.77 3.89
C THR A 105 -8.41 7.58 5.09
N LEU A 106 -7.98 8.82 5.26
CA LEU A 106 -8.46 9.67 6.36
C LEU A 106 -9.95 9.97 6.26
N VAL A 107 -10.45 10.22 5.05
CA VAL A 107 -11.90 10.41 4.83
C VAL A 107 -12.67 9.13 5.16
N LEU A 108 -12.19 7.97 4.70
CA LEU A 108 -12.82 6.68 4.97
C LEU A 108 -12.74 6.31 6.46
N ALA A 109 -11.63 6.60 7.14
CA ALA A 109 -11.49 6.37 8.58
C ALA A 109 -12.51 7.21 9.38
N PHE A 110 -12.70 8.46 9.00
CA PHE A 110 -13.75 9.29 9.61
C PHE A 110 -15.16 8.72 9.38
N VAL A 111 -15.48 8.32 8.14
CA VAL A 111 -16.82 7.85 7.77
C VAL A 111 -17.14 6.46 8.34
N PHE A 112 -16.19 5.52 8.26
CA PHE A 112 -16.44 4.10 8.59
C PHE A 112 -15.94 3.69 9.98
N LEU A 113 -14.83 4.28 10.44
CA LEU A 113 -14.26 3.96 11.75
C LEU A 113 -14.64 4.96 12.83
N HIS A 114 -15.35 6.04 12.44
CA HIS A 114 -15.73 7.13 13.34
C HIS A 114 -14.53 7.74 14.10
N GLU A 115 -13.37 7.77 13.45
CA GLU A 115 -12.18 8.43 14.00
C GLU A 115 -12.38 9.96 13.98
N GLU A 116 -11.81 10.66 14.97
CA GLU A 116 -11.93 12.10 15.05
C GLU A 116 -11.18 12.81 13.93
N PHE A 117 -11.88 13.63 13.15
CA PHE A 117 -11.30 14.45 12.11
C PHE A 117 -10.86 15.80 12.68
N THR A 118 -9.58 15.88 13.01
CA THR A 118 -9.04 17.09 13.62
C THR A 118 -8.69 18.16 12.56
N ALA A 119 -8.68 19.42 12.95
CA ALA A 119 -8.22 20.50 12.07
C ALA A 119 -6.78 20.27 11.56
N LYS A 120 -5.92 19.65 12.37
CA LYS A 120 -4.55 19.24 11.97
C LYS A 120 -4.57 18.22 10.86
N SER A 121 -5.45 17.21 10.94
CA SER A 121 -5.62 16.19 9.89
C SER A 121 -6.11 16.81 8.59
N LEU A 122 -7.06 17.77 8.67
CA LEU A 122 -7.54 18.49 7.49
C LEU A 122 -6.43 19.28 6.81
N ILE A 123 -5.66 20.06 7.58
CA ILE A 123 -4.53 20.81 7.04
C ILE A 123 -3.51 19.87 6.41
N GLY A 124 -3.18 18.75 7.06
CA GLY A 124 -2.27 17.73 6.51
C GLY A 124 -2.77 17.16 5.18
N CYS A 125 -4.07 16.84 5.07
CA CYS A 125 -4.68 16.37 3.82
C CYS A 125 -4.56 17.40 2.70
N VAL A 126 -4.86 18.66 2.97
CA VAL A 126 -4.76 19.75 1.98
C VAL A 126 -3.32 19.91 1.51
N LEU A 127 -2.36 19.90 2.43
CA LEU A 127 -0.94 20.00 2.09
C LEU A 127 -0.43 18.81 1.25
N ILE A 128 -0.84 17.58 1.58
CA ILE A 128 -0.49 16.39 0.80
C ILE A 128 -1.11 16.50 -0.61
N GLY A 129 -2.39 16.85 -0.70
CA GLY A 129 -3.07 17.00 -1.99
C GLY A 129 -2.43 18.10 -2.85
N ALA A 130 -2.20 19.28 -2.29
CA ALA A 130 -1.57 20.39 -3.00
C ALA A 130 -0.13 20.04 -3.40
N GLY A 131 0.66 19.47 -2.50
CA GLY A 131 2.03 19.04 -2.80
C GLY A 131 2.08 18.00 -3.92
N THR A 132 1.18 17.03 -3.91
CA THR A 132 1.06 16.03 -4.98
C THR A 132 0.75 16.68 -6.32
N LEU A 133 -0.20 17.61 -6.38
CA LEU A 133 -0.56 18.32 -7.60
C LEU A 133 0.63 19.12 -8.16
N ILE A 134 1.35 19.86 -7.30
CA ILE A 134 2.54 20.63 -7.69
C ILE A 134 3.64 19.72 -8.27
N MET A 135 3.81 18.50 -7.75
CA MET A 135 4.83 17.55 -8.24
C MET A 135 4.47 16.93 -9.60
N VAL A 136 3.20 16.97 -10.00
CA VAL A 136 2.72 16.30 -11.22
C VAL A 136 2.58 17.28 -12.40
N ILE A 137 2.29 18.55 -12.11
CA ILE A 137 2.19 19.62 -13.11
C ILE A 137 3.57 20.05 -13.55
#